data_1f292dc3b91c75d7e6b44ae9b9eebbbe
#
_entry.id   1f292dc3b91c75d7e6b44ae9b9eebbbe
#
_cell.length_a   1.000
_cell.length_b   1.000
_cell.length_c   1.000
_cell.angle_alpha   90.00
_cell.angle_beta   90.00
_cell.angle_gamma   90.00
#
_symmetry.space_group_name_H-M   'P 1'
#
loop_
_entity.id
_entity.type
_entity.pdbx_description
1 polymer ?
#
loop_
_entity_poly.entity_id
_entity_poly.type
_entity_poly.pdbx_seq_one_letter_code
_entity_poly.pdbx_strand_id
1 'polypeptide(L)'
;MLALFGDVATELLIRTDGDEGLFRAYEGVEFLAPVYAGDFIEATGVITRMGNTSRTIAFEARKVVRNCRTPDVAVSAADALVEPVVVCRAVGTCVVPRDLQRNVPLVLPALSAPAPMHAELPEPRPLITPPPRVVVTPPPKPLILTAAIVGAEVTRKDTPHLPITAAEIADEAARCRDAGASVIHLHVRTKDGAPSQSSELFQEAIDAIRQKVDIVVQTSTGGAVGMSIAERAGPLVCRPEMATLNCGTLNFGDDVFVNTRPDIRGLAKKISEAGSVAELECYEVGHVEEALALHKEGLLKDPLHFQFVLGIRGGAPAREDVLRFLVSLVPGGSTWGVAAVGRFQKPLTELGMTLGGHARVGLEDNIYLEKGVLAEGSAPLVARAAAFAKTIGREVVDTARARSLLGITAQQRA
;
A
#
# COMPACT_ATOMS: atom_id res chain seq x y z
N MET A 1 -9.61 -8.47 -22.11
CA MET A 1 -9.86 -8.75 -23.56
C MET A 1 -10.71 -7.65 -24.20
N LEU A 2 -11.92 -7.36 -23.73
CA LEU A 2 -12.80 -6.36 -24.36
C LEU A 2 -12.22 -4.94 -24.35
N ALA A 3 -11.49 -4.53 -23.30
CA ALA A 3 -10.77 -3.26 -23.29
C ALA A 3 -9.72 -3.18 -24.39
N LEU A 4 -8.93 -4.27 -24.56
CA LEU A 4 -7.92 -4.34 -25.62
C LEU A 4 -8.54 -4.23 -27.02
N PHE A 5 -9.72 -4.80 -27.24
CA PHE A 5 -10.47 -4.62 -28.49
C PHE A 5 -10.98 -3.19 -28.66
N GLY A 6 -11.30 -2.51 -27.56
CA GLY A 6 -11.60 -1.07 -27.57
C GLY A 6 -10.43 -0.23 -28.06
N ASP A 7 -9.21 -0.50 -27.57
CA ASP A 7 -7.99 0.20 -27.99
C ASP A 7 -7.70 -0.03 -29.47
N VAL A 8 -7.83 -1.27 -29.95
CA VAL A 8 -7.68 -1.61 -31.38
C VAL A 8 -8.73 -0.90 -32.24
N ALA A 9 -9.97 -0.80 -31.78
CA ALA A 9 -11.04 -0.08 -32.48
C ALA A 9 -10.71 1.41 -32.59
N THR A 10 -10.30 2.02 -31.47
CA THR A 10 -9.90 3.43 -31.42
C THR A 10 -8.79 3.73 -32.44
N GLU A 11 -7.75 2.90 -32.47
CA GLU A 11 -6.66 3.06 -33.44
C GLU A 11 -7.16 2.98 -34.90
N LEU A 12 -8.00 2.00 -35.20
CA LEU A 12 -8.57 1.84 -36.54
C LEU A 12 -9.41 3.06 -36.99
N LEU A 13 -10.24 3.58 -36.08
CA LEU A 13 -11.08 4.75 -36.36
C LEU A 13 -10.27 6.02 -36.55
N ILE A 14 -9.24 6.24 -35.74
CA ILE A 14 -8.32 7.37 -35.91
C ILE A 14 -7.63 7.28 -37.28
N ARG A 15 -7.21 6.08 -37.70
CA ARG A 15 -6.55 5.88 -38.99
C ARG A 15 -7.49 6.05 -40.18
N THR A 16 -8.76 5.72 -40.06
CA THR A 16 -9.73 5.76 -41.17
C THR A 16 -10.53 7.05 -41.20
N ASP A 17 -10.91 7.59 -40.06
CA ASP A 17 -11.81 8.73 -39.97
C ASP A 17 -11.15 9.98 -39.35
N GLY A 18 -9.97 9.81 -38.74
CA GLY A 18 -9.29 10.88 -38.02
C GLY A 18 -9.89 11.25 -36.67
N ASP A 19 -10.79 10.41 -36.15
CA ASP A 19 -11.47 10.57 -34.87
C ASP A 19 -11.57 9.23 -34.17
N GLU A 20 -11.51 9.21 -32.84
CA GLU A 20 -11.60 7.97 -32.04
C GLU A 20 -12.99 7.30 -32.09
N GLY A 21 -14.01 8.09 -32.42
CA GLY A 21 -15.39 7.64 -32.48
C GLY A 21 -15.92 7.12 -31.15
N LEU A 22 -16.99 6.31 -31.23
CA LEU A 22 -17.61 5.68 -30.07
C LEU A 22 -17.83 4.20 -30.34
N PHE A 23 -17.34 3.34 -29.46
CA PHE A 23 -17.66 1.92 -29.50
C PHE A 23 -19.09 1.71 -29.00
N ARG A 24 -19.99 1.29 -29.90
CA ARG A 24 -21.43 1.22 -29.64
C ARG A 24 -21.85 -0.11 -29.00
N ALA A 25 -21.43 -1.24 -29.57
CA ALA A 25 -21.85 -2.55 -29.12
C ALA A 25 -20.98 -3.67 -29.70
N TYR A 26 -20.91 -4.78 -29.00
CA TYR A 26 -20.49 -6.08 -29.54
C TYR A 26 -21.72 -6.82 -30.08
N GLU A 27 -21.60 -7.42 -31.25
CA GLU A 27 -22.63 -8.30 -31.84
C GLU A 27 -22.42 -9.74 -31.40
N GLY A 28 -21.19 -10.12 -31.08
CA GLY A 28 -20.84 -11.44 -30.57
C GLY A 28 -19.43 -11.40 -29.94
N VAL A 29 -19.24 -12.19 -28.90
CA VAL A 29 -17.95 -12.39 -28.23
C VAL A 29 -17.82 -13.86 -27.90
N GLU A 30 -16.70 -14.47 -28.33
CA GLU A 30 -16.35 -15.87 -28.06
C GLU A 30 -15.05 -15.95 -27.26
N PHE A 31 -15.08 -16.53 -26.07
CA PHE A 31 -13.88 -16.84 -25.29
C PHE A 31 -13.49 -18.31 -25.58
N LEU A 32 -12.38 -18.49 -26.29
CA LEU A 32 -11.97 -19.77 -26.86
C LEU A 32 -10.92 -20.50 -26.03
N ALA A 33 -10.12 -19.77 -25.27
CA ALA A 33 -9.11 -20.36 -24.39
C ALA A 33 -8.87 -19.47 -23.16
N PRO A 34 -8.47 -20.04 -22.01
CA PRO A 34 -8.21 -19.29 -20.81
C PRO A 34 -6.96 -18.42 -20.95
N VAL A 35 -7.03 -17.21 -20.41
CA VAL A 35 -5.92 -16.27 -20.28
C VAL A 35 -5.67 -16.04 -18.79
N TYR A 36 -4.42 -15.96 -18.42
CA TYR A 36 -4.01 -15.86 -17.02
C TYR A 36 -3.02 -14.70 -16.84
N ALA A 37 -2.85 -14.27 -15.61
CA ALA A 37 -1.85 -13.26 -15.27
C ALA A 37 -0.44 -13.72 -15.71
N GLY A 38 0.27 -12.81 -16.40
CA GLY A 38 1.60 -13.10 -16.96
C GLY A 38 1.59 -13.72 -18.37
N ASP A 39 0.42 -14.02 -18.97
CA ASP A 39 0.31 -14.33 -20.38
C ASP A 39 0.37 -13.03 -21.21
N PHE A 40 1.03 -13.06 -22.37
CA PHE A 40 1.07 -11.94 -23.31
C PHE A 40 0.09 -12.17 -24.44
N ILE A 41 -0.71 -11.16 -24.72
CA ILE A 41 -1.78 -11.23 -25.71
C ILE A 41 -1.53 -10.18 -26.79
N GLU A 42 -1.58 -10.62 -28.01
CA GLU A 42 -1.65 -9.79 -29.19
C GLU A 42 -3.11 -9.68 -29.65
N ALA A 43 -3.60 -8.47 -29.91
CA ALA A 43 -4.94 -8.26 -30.43
C ALA A 43 -4.87 -7.56 -31.78
N THR A 44 -5.71 -8.01 -32.70
CA THR A 44 -5.86 -7.44 -34.05
C THR A 44 -7.32 -7.14 -34.34
N GLY A 45 -7.55 -6.18 -35.24
CA GLY A 45 -8.88 -5.84 -35.71
C GLY A 45 -8.88 -5.58 -37.21
N VAL A 46 -9.98 -5.96 -37.88
CA VAL A 46 -10.19 -5.70 -39.30
C VAL A 46 -11.57 -5.09 -39.49
N ILE A 47 -11.65 -3.95 -40.16
CA ILE A 47 -12.93 -3.35 -40.54
C ILE A 47 -13.55 -4.21 -41.64
N THR A 48 -14.64 -4.87 -41.31
CA THR A 48 -15.34 -5.79 -42.22
C THR A 48 -16.48 -5.09 -42.99
N ARG A 49 -16.99 -3.97 -42.42
CA ARG A 49 -18.06 -3.18 -43.06
C ARG A 49 -17.92 -1.71 -42.70
N MET A 50 -18.03 -0.84 -43.73
CA MET A 50 -18.08 0.61 -43.55
C MET A 50 -19.46 1.12 -43.97
N GLY A 51 -20.18 1.72 -43.03
CA GLY A 51 -21.40 2.49 -43.28
C GLY A 51 -21.13 3.99 -43.28
N ASN A 52 -22.17 4.80 -43.42
CA ASN A 52 -22.01 6.27 -43.44
C ASN A 52 -21.39 6.83 -42.15
N THR A 53 -21.75 6.25 -41.02
CA THR A 53 -21.25 6.64 -39.69
C THR A 53 -20.82 5.41 -38.87
N SER A 54 -21.03 4.20 -39.35
CA SER A 54 -20.71 2.97 -38.63
C SER A 54 -19.55 2.21 -39.22
N ARG A 55 -18.75 1.59 -38.39
CA ARG A 55 -17.65 0.67 -38.72
C ARG A 55 -17.88 -0.63 -37.99
N THR A 56 -18.09 -1.73 -38.73
CA THR A 56 -18.11 -3.07 -38.11
C THR A 56 -16.71 -3.64 -38.16
N ILE A 57 -16.21 -4.09 -37.02
CA ILE A 57 -14.83 -4.56 -36.84
C ILE A 57 -14.88 -5.99 -36.32
N ALA A 58 -14.15 -6.89 -36.97
CA ALA A 58 -13.87 -8.21 -36.45
C ALA A 58 -12.55 -8.18 -35.69
N PHE A 59 -12.56 -8.67 -34.47
CA PHE A 59 -11.41 -8.71 -33.58
C PHE A 59 -10.97 -10.13 -33.33
N GLU A 60 -9.67 -10.33 -33.21
CA GLU A 60 -9.08 -11.57 -32.74
C GLU A 60 -7.96 -11.27 -31.75
N ALA A 61 -7.94 -12.01 -30.64
CA ALA A 61 -6.87 -11.94 -29.66
C ALA A 61 -6.18 -13.32 -29.55
N ARG A 62 -4.85 -13.30 -29.58
CA ARG A 62 -3.99 -14.47 -29.53
C ARG A 62 -3.03 -14.40 -28.37
N LYS A 63 -2.90 -15.48 -27.64
CA LYS A 63 -1.82 -15.65 -26.67
C LYS A 63 -0.54 -15.99 -27.46
N VAL A 64 0.47 -15.15 -27.33
CA VAL A 64 1.76 -15.30 -28.01
C VAL A 64 2.87 -15.75 -27.04
N VAL A 65 2.73 -15.43 -25.75
CA VAL A 65 3.63 -15.90 -24.69
C VAL A 65 2.79 -16.42 -23.54
N ARG A 66 3.18 -17.55 -22.98
CA ARG A 66 2.54 -18.17 -21.83
C ARG A 66 3.45 -18.09 -20.60
N ASN A 67 2.93 -17.62 -19.48
CA ASN A 67 3.65 -17.67 -18.21
C ASN A 67 3.87 -19.14 -17.76
N CYS A 68 5.12 -19.46 -17.37
CA CYS A 68 5.47 -20.77 -16.82
C CYS A 68 4.95 -20.87 -15.38
N ARG A 69 4.08 -21.87 -15.12
CA ARG A 69 3.43 -22.05 -13.81
C ARG A 69 3.92 -23.30 -13.09
N THR A 70 5.17 -23.64 -13.29
CA THR A 70 5.79 -24.77 -12.61
C THR A 70 6.51 -24.27 -11.35
N PRO A 71 6.47 -25.02 -10.24
CA PRO A 71 7.12 -24.63 -8.99
C PRO A 71 8.64 -24.42 -9.11
N ASP A 72 9.27 -25.02 -10.12
CA ASP A 72 10.72 -25.09 -10.26
C ASP A 72 11.33 -23.95 -11.08
N VAL A 73 10.51 -23.02 -11.58
CA VAL A 73 10.97 -21.87 -12.36
C VAL A 73 10.57 -20.55 -11.74
N ALA A 74 11.25 -19.47 -12.08
CA ALA A 74 10.91 -18.13 -11.58
C ALA A 74 9.47 -17.76 -11.94
N VAL A 75 8.78 -17.05 -11.04
CA VAL A 75 7.39 -16.58 -11.24
C VAL A 75 7.25 -15.73 -12.52
N SER A 76 8.31 -15.07 -12.94
CA SER A 76 8.40 -14.27 -14.16
C SER A 76 8.78 -15.07 -15.41
N ALA A 77 9.03 -16.37 -15.27
CA ALA A 77 9.38 -17.21 -16.42
C ALA A 77 8.20 -17.35 -17.38
N ALA A 78 8.47 -17.23 -18.67
CA ALA A 78 7.46 -17.33 -19.71
C ALA A 78 8.05 -17.93 -20.99
N ASP A 79 7.23 -18.70 -21.71
CA ASP A 79 7.58 -19.32 -22.97
C ASP A 79 6.88 -18.63 -24.13
N ALA A 80 7.62 -18.27 -25.17
CA ALA A 80 7.03 -17.89 -26.45
C ALA A 80 6.37 -19.11 -27.09
N LEU A 81 5.13 -18.95 -27.52
CA LEU A 81 4.41 -20.02 -28.18
C LEU A 81 4.81 -20.07 -29.67
N VAL A 82 5.25 -21.24 -30.14
CA VAL A 82 5.57 -21.46 -31.56
C VAL A 82 4.33 -21.21 -32.42
N GLU A 83 3.17 -21.66 -31.94
CA GLU A 83 1.87 -21.39 -32.54
C GLU A 83 1.02 -20.58 -31.57
N PRO A 84 0.73 -19.31 -31.87
CA PRO A 84 -0.16 -18.48 -31.05
C PRO A 84 -1.54 -19.10 -30.90
N VAL A 85 -2.06 -19.10 -29.68
CA VAL A 85 -3.38 -19.66 -29.36
C VAL A 85 -4.44 -18.58 -29.43
N VAL A 86 -5.45 -18.73 -30.28
CA VAL A 86 -6.61 -17.82 -30.29
C VAL A 86 -7.38 -17.95 -28.99
N VAL A 87 -7.49 -16.85 -28.25
CA VAL A 87 -8.11 -16.85 -26.92
C VAL A 87 -9.47 -16.14 -26.90
N CYS A 88 -9.69 -15.21 -27.85
CA CYS A 88 -10.97 -14.52 -27.95
C CYS A 88 -11.19 -14.03 -29.39
N ARG A 89 -12.43 -14.09 -29.85
CA ARG A 89 -12.93 -13.41 -31.04
C ARG A 89 -14.12 -12.55 -30.70
N ALA A 90 -14.30 -11.46 -31.42
CA ALA A 90 -15.46 -10.62 -31.27
C ALA A 90 -15.79 -9.90 -32.58
N VAL A 91 -17.04 -9.51 -32.73
CA VAL A 91 -17.49 -8.56 -33.75
C VAL A 91 -18.14 -7.39 -33.02
N GLY A 92 -17.70 -6.19 -33.34
CA GLY A 92 -18.24 -4.98 -32.72
C GLY A 92 -18.54 -3.88 -33.74
N THR A 93 -19.44 -3.00 -33.38
CA THR A 93 -19.81 -1.83 -34.19
C THR A 93 -19.41 -0.55 -33.47
N CYS A 94 -18.60 0.26 -34.15
CA CYS A 94 -18.22 1.62 -33.75
C CYS A 94 -18.93 2.65 -34.60
N VAL A 95 -19.09 3.87 -34.07
CA VAL A 95 -19.76 4.98 -34.75
C VAL A 95 -18.88 6.23 -34.72
N VAL A 96 -18.64 6.84 -35.87
CA VAL A 96 -18.03 8.16 -36.02
C VAL A 96 -19.07 9.09 -36.67
N PRO A 97 -19.58 10.12 -35.97
CA PRO A 97 -20.50 11.12 -36.54
C PRO A 97 -19.89 11.78 -37.79
N ARG A 98 -20.75 12.14 -38.74
CA ARG A 98 -20.28 12.70 -40.03
C ARG A 98 -19.47 13.98 -39.89
N ASP A 99 -19.82 14.81 -38.96
CA ASP A 99 -19.16 16.07 -38.65
C ASP A 99 -17.77 15.91 -38.02
N LEU A 100 -17.49 14.72 -37.49
CA LEU A 100 -16.18 14.36 -36.89
C LEU A 100 -15.27 13.59 -37.89
N GLN A 101 -15.82 13.13 -39.05
CA GLN A 101 -15.03 12.44 -40.08
C GLN A 101 -14.17 13.43 -40.84
N ARG A 102 -12.86 13.35 -40.68
CA ARG A 102 -11.90 14.32 -41.24
C ARG A 102 -11.36 13.96 -42.63
N ASN A 103 -11.80 12.87 -43.27
CA ASN A 103 -11.26 12.37 -44.55
C ASN A 103 -9.71 12.36 -44.61
N VAL A 104 -9.09 11.89 -43.55
CA VAL A 104 -7.62 11.80 -43.50
C VAL A 104 -7.17 10.80 -44.54
N PRO A 105 -6.20 11.12 -45.42
CA PRO A 105 -5.63 10.13 -46.34
C PRO A 105 -5.12 8.96 -45.52
N LEU A 106 -5.53 7.73 -45.87
CA LEU A 106 -5.08 6.52 -45.22
C LEU A 106 -3.55 6.41 -45.33
N VAL A 107 -2.83 6.90 -44.32
CA VAL A 107 -1.41 6.65 -44.17
C VAL A 107 -1.26 5.24 -43.63
N LEU A 108 -1.40 4.25 -44.48
CA LEU A 108 -0.89 2.93 -44.17
C LEU A 108 0.60 3.07 -43.98
N PRO A 109 1.19 2.68 -42.86
CA PRO A 109 2.62 2.44 -42.84
C PRO A 109 2.86 1.46 -43.98
N ALA A 110 3.81 1.79 -44.90
CA ALA A 110 4.21 0.84 -45.91
C ALA A 110 4.52 -0.45 -45.17
N LEU A 111 3.66 -1.44 -45.31
CA LEU A 111 3.99 -2.78 -44.90
C LEU A 111 5.24 -3.07 -45.74
N SER A 112 6.41 -2.90 -45.12
CA SER A 112 7.62 -3.50 -45.64
C SER A 112 7.23 -4.95 -45.88
N ALA A 113 7.32 -5.35 -47.16
CA ALA A 113 7.04 -6.75 -47.52
C ALA A 113 7.72 -7.62 -46.44
N PRO A 114 7.06 -8.64 -45.89
CA PRO A 114 7.69 -9.46 -44.91
C PRO A 114 9.03 -9.87 -45.46
N ALA A 115 10.11 -9.56 -44.77
CA ALA A 115 11.45 -9.96 -45.18
C ALA A 115 11.33 -11.45 -45.52
N PRO A 116 11.87 -11.92 -46.67
CA PRO A 116 11.73 -13.29 -47.09
C PRO A 116 12.16 -14.18 -45.93
N MET A 117 11.29 -15.06 -45.51
CA MET A 117 11.44 -15.94 -44.33
C MET A 117 12.54 -17.00 -44.52
N HIS A 118 13.48 -16.77 -45.43
CA HIS A 118 14.66 -17.59 -45.71
C HIS A 118 15.93 -16.73 -45.85
N ALA A 119 16.13 -15.80 -44.91
CA ALA A 119 17.50 -15.45 -44.59
C ALA A 119 18.06 -16.67 -43.85
N GLU A 120 19.04 -17.36 -44.42
CA GLU A 120 19.79 -18.43 -43.71
C GLU A 120 20.12 -17.88 -42.31
N LEU A 121 19.56 -18.52 -41.28
CA LEU A 121 19.91 -18.20 -39.90
C LEU A 121 21.44 -18.34 -39.83
N PRO A 122 22.16 -17.28 -39.41
CA PRO A 122 23.58 -17.41 -39.15
C PRO A 122 23.77 -18.61 -38.23
N GLU A 123 24.76 -19.49 -38.53
CA GLU A 123 25.06 -20.65 -37.69
C GLU A 123 24.98 -20.26 -36.23
N PRO A 124 24.32 -21.06 -35.38
CA PRO A 124 24.16 -20.70 -33.98
C PRO A 124 25.57 -20.47 -33.41
N ARG A 125 25.86 -19.21 -33.08
CA ARG A 125 27.06 -18.91 -32.28
C ARG A 125 27.00 -19.84 -31.06
N PRO A 126 28.13 -20.49 -30.69
CA PRO A 126 28.16 -21.29 -29.49
C PRO A 126 27.55 -20.45 -28.36
N LEU A 127 26.53 -20.98 -27.72
CA LEU A 127 25.91 -20.35 -26.56
C LEU A 127 27.03 -20.06 -25.57
N ILE A 128 27.49 -18.80 -25.57
CA ILE A 128 28.23 -18.28 -24.43
C ILE A 128 27.16 -18.32 -23.34
N THR A 129 27.16 -19.37 -22.56
CA THR A 129 26.38 -19.42 -21.31
C THR A 129 26.84 -18.17 -20.55
N PRO A 130 26.00 -17.14 -20.43
CA PRO A 130 26.38 -16.02 -19.58
C PRO A 130 26.69 -16.63 -18.22
N PRO A 131 27.77 -16.20 -17.54
CA PRO A 131 28.02 -16.66 -16.19
C PRO A 131 26.71 -16.49 -15.42
N PRO A 132 26.36 -17.44 -14.54
CA PRO A 132 25.11 -17.37 -13.81
C PRO A 132 25.01 -15.93 -13.28
N ARG A 133 24.00 -15.18 -13.73
CA ARG A 133 23.70 -13.88 -13.14
C ARG A 133 23.50 -14.18 -11.67
N VAL A 134 24.47 -13.83 -10.88
CA VAL A 134 24.27 -13.69 -9.44
C VAL A 134 23.22 -12.61 -9.36
N VAL A 135 21.97 -13.04 -9.19
CA VAL A 135 20.88 -12.13 -8.83
C VAL A 135 21.26 -11.68 -7.43
N VAL A 136 22.01 -10.60 -7.35
CA VAL A 136 22.19 -9.90 -6.08
C VAL A 136 20.82 -9.31 -5.81
N THR A 137 19.95 -10.10 -5.21
CA THR A 137 18.75 -9.55 -4.56
C THR A 137 19.28 -8.53 -3.57
N PRO A 138 18.90 -7.26 -3.67
CA PRO A 138 19.29 -6.29 -2.66
C PRO A 138 18.92 -6.90 -1.30
N PRO A 139 19.77 -6.77 -0.27
CA PRO A 139 19.46 -7.32 1.03
C PRO A 139 18.06 -6.87 1.44
N PRO A 140 17.23 -7.78 1.96
CA PRO A 140 15.87 -7.45 2.33
C PRO A 140 15.90 -6.24 3.27
N LYS A 141 15.08 -5.23 2.98
CA LYS A 141 15.02 -3.99 3.76
C LYS A 141 14.72 -4.32 5.23
N PRO A 142 15.42 -3.69 6.20
CA PRO A 142 15.16 -3.90 7.62
C PRO A 142 13.70 -3.59 7.95
N LEU A 143 13.13 -4.31 8.90
CA LEU A 143 11.72 -4.22 9.28
C LEU A 143 11.56 -3.67 10.69
N ILE A 144 10.87 -2.55 10.84
CA ILE A 144 10.38 -2.04 12.11
C ILE A 144 9.00 -2.67 12.39
N LEU A 145 8.81 -3.24 13.58
CA LEU A 145 7.52 -3.65 14.08
C LEU A 145 7.06 -2.67 15.16
N THR A 146 5.90 -2.05 14.92
CA THR A 146 5.22 -1.18 15.88
C THR A 146 4.10 -1.94 16.56
N ALA A 147 4.04 -1.90 17.90
CA ALA A 147 2.96 -2.47 18.68
C ALA A 147 1.99 -1.38 19.15
N ALA A 148 0.75 -1.40 18.66
CA ALA A 148 -0.33 -0.50 19.09
C ALA A 148 -1.13 -1.19 20.22
N ILE A 149 -0.78 -0.85 21.48
CA ILE A 149 -1.15 -1.70 22.62
C ILE A 149 -2.42 -1.28 23.34
N VAL A 150 -2.91 -0.05 23.17
CA VAL A 150 -4.07 0.48 23.94
C VAL A 150 -5.22 0.91 23.03
N GLY A 151 -5.00 1.93 22.19
CA GLY A 151 -6.03 2.54 21.36
C GLY A 151 -7.11 3.32 22.10
N ALA A 152 -8.01 3.96 21.35
CA ALA A 152 -9.13 4.72 21.90
C ALA A 152 -10.47 3.95 21.83
N GLU A 153 -10.65 3.06 20.87
CA GLU A 153 -11.97 2.45 20.57
C GLU A 153 -12.20 1.12 21.31
N VAL A 154 -11.19 0.25 21.37
CA VAL A 154 -11.29 -1.08 22.01
C VAL A 154 -11.44 -0.92 23.52
N THR A 155 -12.32 -1.71 24.14
CA THR A 155 -12.57 -1.68 25.58
C THR A 155 -12.33 -3.05 26.23
N ARG A 156 -12.30 -3.10 27.58
CA ARG A 156 -12.22 -4.38 28.31
C ARG A 156 -13.46 -5.28 28.15
N LYS A 157 -14.54 -4.75 27.59
CA LYS A 157 -15.70 -5.58 27.20
C LYS A 157 -15.41 -6.36 25.91
N ASP A 158 -14.57 -5.81 25.04
CA ASP A 158 -14.19 -6.43 23.77
C ASP A 158 -13.06 -7.44 23.97
N THR A 159 -12.09 -7.12 24.86
CA THR A 159 -11.02 -8.02 25.27
C THR A 159 -10.58 -7.71 26.71
N PRO A 160 -10.50 -8.70 27.62
CA PRO A 160 -10.03 -8.49 28.98
C PRO A 160 -8.54 -8.17 29.07
N HIS A 161 -7.80 -8.38 27.98
CA HIS A 161 -6.34 -8.24 27.90
C HIS A 161 -5.87 -6.81 27.55
N LEU A 162 -6.82 -5.85 27.42
CA LEU A 162 -6.47 -4.46 27.14
C LEU A 162 -5.78 -3.82 28.35
N PRO A 163 -4.51 -3.36 28.25
CA PRO A 163 -3.83 -2.66 29.33
C PRO A 163 -4.42 -1.26 29.52
N ILE A 164 -4.62 -0.84 30.78
CA ILE A 164 -5.19 0.49 31.11
C ILE A 164 -4.25 1.26 32.03
N THR A 165 -3.71 0.62 33.07
CA THR A 165 -2.81 1.26 34.01
C THR A 165 -1.39 1.39 33.44
N ALA A 166 -0.62 2.36 33.93
CA ALA A 166 0.78 2.54 33.52
C ALA A 166 1.61 1.27 33.71
N ALA A 167 1.37 0.51 34.79
CA ALA A 167 2.05 -0.75 35.04
C ALA A 167 1.69 -1.83 34.00
N GLU A 168 0.38 -2.01 33.69
CA GLU A 168 -0.06 -2.95 32.64
C GLU A 168 0.48 -2.56 31.26
N ILE A 169 0.52 -1.27 30.94
CA ILE A 169 1.07 -0.73 29.71
C ILE A 169 2.58 -1.03 29.61
N ALA A 170 3.34 -0.80 30.69
CA ALA A 170 4.77 -1.11 30.74
C ALA A 170 5.05 -2.60 30.63
N ASP A 171 4.22 -3.44 31.26
CA ASP A 171 4.32 -4.90 31.17
C ASP A 171 4.07 -5.39 29.73
N GLU A 172 3.05 -4.85 29.07
CA GLU A 172 2.73 -5.18 27.70
C GLU A 172 3.81 -4.68 26.73
N ALA A 173 4.33 -3.47 26.94
CA ALA A 173 5.43 -2.93 26.16
C ALA A 173 6.68 -3.80 26.22
N ALA A 174 7.04 -4.30 27.41
CA ALA A 174 8.17 -5.23 27.58
C ALA A 174 7.92 -6.56 26.86
N ARG A 175 6.72 -7.13 26.96
CA ARG A 175 6.36 -8.36 26.23
C ARG A 175 6.39 -8.15 24.71
N CYS A 176 5.90 -7.01 24.22
CA CYS A 176 5.96 -6.67 22.81
C CYS A 176 7.40 -6.53 22.30
N ARG A 177 8.30 -5.88 23.08
CA ARG A 177 9.71 -5.78 22.74
C ARG A 177 10.36 -7.16 22.65
N ASP A 178 10.09 -8.04 23.60
CA ASP A 178 10.63 -9.41 23.62
C ASP A 178 10.09 -10.25 22.43
N ALA A 179 8.88 -9.93 21.96
CA ALA A 179 8.29 -10.51 20.76
C ALA A 179 8.82 -9.93 19.43
N GLY A 180 9.61 -8.84 19.47
CA GLY A 180 10.25 -8.23 18.31
C GLY A 180 9.80 -6.81 17.96
N ALA A 181 8.92 -6.17 18.75
CA ALA A 181 8.58 -4.77 18.53
C ALA A 181 9.76 -3.86 18.90
N SER A 182 9.99 -2.84 18.08
CA SER A 182 10.97 -1.78 18.35
C SER A 182 10.33 -0.42 18.61
N VAL A 183 9.02 -0.30 18.38
CA VAL A 183 8.22 0.91 18.62
C VAL A 183 6.93 0.51 19.34
N ILE A 184 6.53 1.30 20.34
CA ILE A 184 5.20 1.26 20.97
C ILE A 184 4.41 2.48 20.52
N HIS A 185 3.25 2.23 19.91
CA HIS A 185 2.22 3.25 19.69
C HIS A 185 1.33 3.32 20.95
N LEU A 186 1.35 4.46 21.61
CA LEU A 186 0.80 4.64 22.93
C LEU A 186 -0.43 5.56 22.93
N HIS A 187 -1.53 5.04 23.44
CA HIS A 187 -2.66 5.76 24.00
C HIS A 187 -2.70 5.52 25.51
N VAL A 188 -3.36 6.40 26.24
CA VAL A 188 -3.64 6.22 27.68
C VAL A 188 -5.12 6.33 27.96
N ARG A 189 -5.53 5.79 29.10
CA ARG A 189 -6.91 5.78 29.55
C ARG A 189 -7.01 6.20 31.00
N THR A 190 -8.14 6.76 31.37
CA THR A 190 -8.50 6.99 32.76
C THR A 190 -8.72 5.66 33.49
N LYS A 191 -8.78 5.68 34.83
CA LYS A 191 -8.95 4.47 35.66
C LYS A 191 -10.24 3.69 35.38
N ASP A 192 -11.28 4.37 34.88
CA ASP A 192 -12.55 3.80 34.44
C ASP A 192 -12.53 3.31 32.98
N GLY A 193 -11.38 3.45 32.30
CA GLY A 193 -11.15 2.93 30.96
C GLY A 193 -11.54 3.89 29.82
N ALA A 194 -11.93 5.13 30.13
CA ALA A 194 -12.21 6.13 29.09
C ALA A 194 -10.92 6.61 28.41
N PRO A 195 -10.91 6.88 27.06
CA PRO A 195 -9.78 7.47 26.39
C PRO A 195 -9.37 8.81 26.98
N SER A 196 -8.07 9.10 27.05
CA SER A 196 -7.54 10.35 27.61
C SER A 196 -6.34 10.85 26.82
N GLN A 197 -6.19 12.19 26.79
CA GLN A 197 -5.01 12.88 26.27
C GLN A 197 -4.31 13.71 27.37
N SER A 198 -4.55 13.32 28.67
CA SER A 198 -3.86 13.94 29.80
C SER A 198 -2.35 13.73 29.71
N SER A 199 -1.60 14.83 29.76
CA SER A 199 -0.13 14.80 29.81
C SER A 199 0.39 14.02 31.02
N GLU A 200 -0.31 14.08 32.16
CA GLU A 200 0.08 13.38 33.37
C GLU A 200 -0.02 11.87 33.21
N LEU A 201 -1.12 11.35 32.60
CA LEU A 201 -1.27 9.92 32.33
C LEU A 201 -0.27 9.41 31.30
N PHE A 202 0.02 10.24 30.27
CA PHE A 202 1.08 9.90 29.30
C PHE A 202 2.44 9.87 29.96
N GLN A 203 2.78 10.85 30.80
CA GLN A 203 4.06 10.87 31.51
C GLN A 203 4.21 9.65 32.42
N GLU A 204 3.17 9.32 33.21
CA GLU A 204 3.17 8.12 34.07
C GLU A 204 3.42 6.84 33.27
N ALA A 205 2.74 6.68 32.12
CA ALA A 205 2.91 5.52 31.26
C ALA A 205 4.31 5.47 30.59
N ILE A 206 4.81 6.60 30.10
CA ILE A 206 6.14 6.71 29.48
C ILE A 206 7.23 6.39 30.52
N ASP A 207 7.14 6.93 31.72
CA ASP A 207 8.10 6.67 32.79
C ASP A 207 8.10 5.19 33.19
N ALA A 208 6.93 4.58 33.32
CA ALA A 208 6.80 3.16 33.62
C ALA A 208 7.40 2.28 32.51
N ILE A 209 7.17 2.62 31.23
CA ILE A 209 7.78 1.93 30.09
C ILE A 209 9.31 2.08 30.14
N ARG A 210 9.83 3.29 30.27
CA ARG A 210 11.28 3.58 30.27
C ARG A 210 12.02 2.91 31.43
N GLN A 211 11.39 2.77 32.59
CA GLN A 211 11.96 2.02 33.72
C GLN A 211 12.07 0.52 33.46
N LYS A 212 11.20 -0.01 32.61
CA LYS A 212 11.06 -1.46 32.40
C LYS A 212 11.79 -1.96 31.15
N VAL A 213 11.78 -1.16 30.07
CA VAL A 213 12.26 -1.61 28.76
C VAL A 213 12.76 -0.44 27.91
N ASP A 214 13.86 -0.68 27.16
CA ASP A 214 14.28 0.23 26.09
C ASP A 214 13.51 -0.07 24.81
N ILE A 215 12.59 0.81 24.46
CA ILE A 215 11.77 0.76 23.24
C ILE A 215 11.41 2.19 22.82
N VAL A 216 11.26 2.44 21.52
CA VAL A 216 10.80 3.74 21.02
C VAL A 216 9.36 3.97 21.47
N VAL A 217 9.09 5.09 22.12
CA VAL A 217 7.73 5.49 22.50
C VAL A 217 7.21 6.53 21.52
N GLN A 218 6.14 6.17 20.83
CA GLN A 218 5.36 7.03 19.96
C GLN A 218 4.02 7.32 20.62
N THR A 219 3.72 8.60 20.87
CA THR A 219 2.41 8.99 21.40
C THR A 219 1.42 9.30 20.30
N SER A 220 0.17 8.89 20.50
CA SER A 220 -0.91 9.29 19.60
C SER A 220 -1.31 10.75 19.83
N THR A 221 -1.38 11.55 18.77
CA THR A 221 -2.08 12.84 18.75
C THR A 221 -3.47 12.73 18.10
N GLY A 222 -3.93 11.50 17.85
CA GLY A 222 -5.29 11.23 17.38
C GLY A 222 -6.33 11.45 18.47
N GLY A 223 -6.05 10.95 19.67
CA GLY A 223 -7.01 10.95 20.78
C GLY A 223 -8.21 10.05 20.47
N ALA A 224 -9.39 10.50 20.85
CA ALA A 224 -10.67 9.95 20.43
C ALA A 224 -11.41 10.96 19.55
N VAL A 225 -12.37 10.48 18.75
CA VAL A 225 -13.20 11.33 17.91
C VAL A 225 -13.89 12.39 18.79
N GLY A 226 -13.90 13.64 18.32
CA GLY A 226 -14.49 14.78 19.03
C GLY A 226 -13.55 15.55 19.98
N MET A 227 -12.34 15.04 20.26
CA MET A 227 -11.35 15.78 21.04
C MET A 227 -10.79 16.97 20.25
N SER A 228 -10.60 18.11 20.93
CA SER A 228 -10.01 19.31 20.35
C SER A 228 -8.51 19.12 20.05
N ILE A 229 -7.99 19.91 19.13
CA ILE A 229 -6.55 19.93 18.81
C ILE A 229 -5.67 20.28 20.02
N ALA A 230 -6.17 21.12 20.93
CA ALA A 230 -5.46 21.46 22.15
C ALA A 230 -5.30 20.23 23.06
N GLU A 231 -6.36 19.45 23.25
CA GLU A 231 -6.33 18.19 24.00
C GLU A 231 -5.43 17.18 23.31
N ARG A 232 -5.58 16.98 22.00
CA ARG A 232 -4.78 16.04 21.19
C ARG A 232 -3.28 16.32 21.22
N ALA A 233 -2.89 17.58 21.42
CA ALA A 233 -1.49 17.98 21.59
C ALA A 233 -0.94 17.74 23.01
N GLY A 234 -1.78 17.37 23.99
CA GLY A 234 -1.37 17.14 25.39
C GLY A 234 -0.15 16.25 25.57
N PRO A 235 -0.08 15.06 24.90
CA PRO A 235 1.06 14.15 25.03
C PRO A 235 2.41 14.73 24.61
N LEU A 236 2.43 15.76 23.77
CA LEU A 236 3.67 16.39 23.29
C LEU A 236 4.45 17.12 24.40
N VAL A 237 3.80 17.46 25.51
CA VAL A 237 4.45 18.04 26.71
C VAL A 237 5.47 17.05 27.28
N CYS A 238 5.23 15.73 27.15
CA CYS A 238 6.10 14.65 27.61
C CYS A 238 7.34 14.41 26.73
N ARG A 239 7.46 15.16 25.62
CA ARG A 239 8.56 15.04 24.64
C ARG A 239 8.84 13.58 24.24
N PRO A 240 7.86 12.87 23.66
CA PRO A 240 8.08 11.52 23.20
C PRO A 240 9.08 11.48 22.04
N GLU A 241 9.71 10.34 21.80
CA GLU A 241 10.64 10.17 20.66
C GLU A 241 9.92 10.34 19.32
N MET A 242 8.67 9.88 19.23
CA MET A 242 7.79 10.02 18.06
C MET A 242 6.38 10.45 18.47
N ALA A 243 5.68 11.05 17.54
CA ALA A 243 4.25 11.32 17.67
C ALA A 243 3.55 11.14 16.33
N THR A 244 2.31 10.68 16.32
CA THR A 244 1.53 10.56 15.09
C THR A 244 1.02 11.92 14.63
N LEU A 245 0.89 12.10 13.32
CA LEU A 245 0.25 13.25 12.68
C LEU A 245 -0.79 12.75 11.70
N ASN A 246 -2.07 12.92 12.03
CA ASN A 246 -3.17 12.57 11.12
C ASN A 246 -3.25 13.60 9.99
N CYS A 247 -3.06 13.16 8.74
CA CYS A 247 -2.86 14.02 7.59
C CYS A 247 -4.16 14.40 6.85
N GLY A 248 -5.33 14.18 7.45
CA GLY A 248 -6.60 14.59 6.84
C GLY A 248 -7.84 14.20 7.61
N THR A 249 -8.93 14.88 7.29
CA THR A 249 -10.28 14.58 7.80
C THR A 249 -10.89 13.40 7.05
N LEU A 250 -11.56 12.51 7.78
CA LEU A 250 -12.30 11.40 7.18
C LEU A 250 -13.54 11.04 8.00
N ASN A 251 -14.48 10.31 7.39
CA ASN A 251 -15.49 9.60 8.14
C ASN A 251 -14.82 8.45 8.90
N PHE A 252 -15.09 8.33 10.18
CA PHE A 252 -14.53 7.29 11.05
C PHE A 252 -15.69 6.50 11.67
N GLY A 253 -16.09 5.43 10.99
CA GLY A 253 -17.34 4.74 11.30
C GLY A 253 -18.55 5.60 10.98
N ASP A 254 -19.34 5.94 12.00
CA ASP A 254 -20.51 6.80 11.90
C ASP A 254 -20.21 8.27 12.29
N ASP A 255 -18.99 8.56 12.73
CA ASP A 255 -18.52 9.88 13.13
C ASP A 255 -17.58 10.51 12.10
N VAL A 256 -17.15 11.75 12.36
CA VAL A 256 -16.15 12.45 11.55
C VAL A 256 -14.91 12.71 12.39
N PHE A 257 -13.79 12.14 11.97
CA PHE A 257 -12.50 12.45 12.55
C PHE A 257 -11.90 13.69 11.87
N VAL A 258 -12.05 14.85 12.55
CA VAL A 258 -11.71 16.16 11.99
C VAL A 258 -10.22 16.42 12.10
N ASN A 259 -9.59 16.71 10.97
CA ASN A 259 -8.21 17.17 10.84
C ASN A 259 -8.18 18.22 9.74
N THR A 260 -8.48 19.48 10.08
CA THR A 260 -8.42 20.57 9.10
C THR A 260 -6.97 20.93 8.77
N ARG A 261 -6.73 21.51 7.61
CA ARG A 261 -5.38 21.95 7.21
C ARG A 261 -4.70 22.86 8.25
N PRO A 262 -5.37 23.86 8.86
CA PRO A 262 -4.80 24.63 9.97
C PRO A 262 -4.43 23.77 11.17
N ASP A 263 -5.26 22.77 11.53
CA ASP A 263 -5.02 21.88 12.66
C ASP A 263 -3.81 20.98 12.42
N ILE A 264 -3.71 20.39 11.22
CA ILE A 264 -2.58 19.55 10.83
C ILE A 264 -1.27 20.34 10.89
N ARG A 265 -1.24 21.58 10.36
CA ARG A 265 -0.08 22.48 10.45
C ARG A 265 0.27 22.83 11.89
N GLY A 266 -0.74 23.11 12.70
CA GLY A 266 -0.57 23.41 14.13
C GLY A 266 0.03 22.24 14.89
N LEU A 267 -0.44 21.01 14.66
CA LEU A 267 0.11 19.79 15.26
C LEU A 267 1.52 19.47 14.74
N ALA A 268 1.77 19.57 13.43
CA ALA A 268 3.10 19.35 12.86
C ALA A 268 4.15 20.27 13.52
N LYS A 269 3.80 21.56 13.70
CA LYS A 269 4.66 22.53 14.40
C LYS A 269 4.91 22.13 15.85
N LYS A 270 3.86 21.75 16.61
CA LYS A 270 3.98 21.31 18.00
C LYS A 270 4.81 20.02 18.14
N ILE A 271 4.67 19.06 17.22
CA ILE A 271 5.49 17.84 17.17
C ILE A 271 6.97 18.22 16.99
N SER A 272 7.27 19.11 16.04
CA SER A 272 8.63 19.62 15.82
C SER A 272 9.17 20.38 17.03
N GLU A 273 8.38 21.21 17.69
CA GLU A 273 8.75 21.97 18.90
C GLU A 273 9.00 21.05 20.11
N ALA A 274 8.25 19.95 20.22
CA ALA A 274 8.51 18.90 21.21
C ALA A 274 9.81 18.15 20.96
N GLY A 275 10.40 18.28 19.76
CA GLY A 275 11.57 17.53 19.33
C GLY A 275 11.25 16.11 18.88
N SER A 276 9.98 15.78 18.68
CA SER A 276 9.53 14.44 18.27
C SER A 276 9.62 14.25 16.75
N VAL A 277 9.80 13.00 16.32
CA VAL A 277 9.67 12.62 14.92
C VAL A 277 8.20 12.37 14.60
N ALA A 278 7.70 12.95 13.51
CA ALA A 278 6.32 12.76 13.08
C ALA A 278 6.15 11.44 12.30
N GLU A 279 5.15 10.62 12.66
CA GLU A 279 4.61 9.58 11.80
C GLU A 279 3.35 10.08 11.11
N LEU A 280 3.32 9.98 9.79
CA LEU A 280 2.28 10.57 8.93
C LEU A 280 1.18 9.53 8.71
N GLU A 281 0.12 9.58 9.52
CA GLU A 281 -1.01 8.67 9.38
C GLU A 281 -1.91 9.09 8.21
N CYS A 282 -1.93 8.24 7.19
CA CYS A 282 -2.66 8.43 5.95
C CYS A 282 -3.74 7.35 5.80
N TYR A 283 -4.99 7.77 5.81
CA TYR A 283 -6.18 6.92 5.65
C TYR A 283 -6.75 6.99 4.24
N GLU A 284 -6.29 7.97 3.44
CA GLU A 284 -6.75 8.25 2.08
C GLU A 284 -5.61 8.82 1.22
N VAL A 285 -5.80 8.79 -0.10
CA VAL A 285 -4.82 9.33 -1.06
C VAL A 285 -4.51 10.81 -0.82
N GLY A 286 -5.56 11.62 -0.57
CA GLY A 286 -5.41 13.05 -0.27
C GLY A 286 -4.59 13.35 0.98
N HIS A 287 -4.52 12.41 1.93
CA HIS A 287 -3.69 12.56 3.13
C HIS A 287 -2.18 12.47 2.82
N VAL A 288 -1.81 11.67 1.82
CA VAL A 288 -0.42 11.61 1.33
C VAL A 288 -0.02 12.94 0.71
N GLU A 289 -0.89 13.52 -0.12
CA GLU A 289 -0.64 14.83 -0.75
C GLU A 289 -0.54 15.96 0.29
N GLU A 290 -1.37 15.93 1.36
CA GLU A 290 -1.27 16.91 2.46
C GLU A 290 0.06 16.76 3.21
N ALA A 291 0.50 15.52 3.49
CA ALA A 291 1.81 15.27 4.12
C ALA A 291 2.97 15.79 3.25
N LEU A 292 2.91 15.60 1.93
CA LEU A 292 3.90 16.10 0.98
C LEU A 292 3.88 17.63 0.90
N ALA A 293 2.71 18.25 1.00
CA ALA A 293 2.57 19.72 1.07
C ALA A 293 3.22 20.28 2.33
N LEU A 294 3.01 19.65 3.49
CA LEU A 294 3.67 20.03 4.76
C LEU A 294 5.19 19.92 4.69
N HIS A 295 5.69 18.87 4.05
CA HIS A 295 7.13 18.71 3.83
C HIS A 295 7.69 19.84 2.94
N LYS A 296 7.01 20.14 1.84
CA LYS A 296 7.37 21.25 0.94
C LYS A 296 7.34 22.62 1.65
N GLU A 297 6.43 22.79 2.62
CA GLU A 297 6.35 24.00 3.48
C GLU A 297 7.47 24.04 4.54
N GLY A 298 8.27 22.99 4.69
CA GLY A 298 9.35 22.90 5.70
C GLY A 298 8.87 22.57 7.12
N LEU A 299 7.61 22.15 7.27
CA LEU A 299 7.03 21.76 8.57
C LEU A 299 7.40 20.32 8.97
N LEU A 300 7.78 19.49 8.02
CA LEU A 300 8.24 18.12 8.22
C LEU A 300 9.70 18.00 7.75
N LYS A 301 10.49 17.17 8.44
CA LYS A 301 11.90 16.92 8.13
C LYS A 301 12.09 15.50 7.59
N ASP A 302 13.11 15.33 6.75
CA ASP A 302 13.54 14.02 6.31
C ASP A 302 14.25 13.22 7.44
N PRO A 303 14.11 11.89 7.42
CA PRO A 303 13.27 11.09 6.53
C PRO A 303 11.78 11.16 6.92
N LEU A 304 10.88 11.14 5.92
CA LEU A 304 9.44 11.06 6.18
C LEU A 304 9.04 9.62 6.54
N HIS A 305 8.07 9.49 7.44
CA HIS A 305 7.56 8.19 7.90
C HIS A 305 6.05 8.13 7.67
N PHE A 306 5.63 7.40 6.64
CA PHE A 306 4.21 7.24 6.33
C PHE A 306 3.64 5.99 7.03
N GLN A 307 2.46 6.11 7.61
CA GLN A 307 1.69 4.99 8.13
C GLN A 307 0.34 4.93 7.41
N PHE A 308 0.18 3.91 6.55
CA PHE A 308 -1.10 3.68 5.88
C PHE A 308 -2.04 2.91 6.79
N VAL A 309 -3.15 3.55 7.16
CA VAL A 309 -4.18 2.94 8.01
C VAL A 309 -5.35 2.54 7.14
N LEU A 310 -5.56 1.22 6.96
CA LEU A 310 -6.51 0.69 5.99
C LEU A 310 -7.63 -0.14 6.65
N GLY A 311 -8.81 -0.08 6.04
CA GLY A 311 -9.94 -0.92 6.43
C GLY A 311 -10.85 -0.30 7.49
N ILE A 312 -10.65 0.97 7.83
CA ILE A 312 -11.63 1.74 8.60
C ILE A 312 -12.79 2.14 7.69
N ARG A 313 -14.02 2.01 8.18
CA ARG A 313 -15.20 2.47 7.45
C ARG A 313 -15.14 4.00 7.29
N GLY A 314 -15.11 4.45 6.04
CA GLY A 314 -14.97 5.86 5.69
C GLY A 314 -13.55 6.27 5.26
N GLY A 315 -12.57 5.38 5.40
CA GLY A 315 -11.23 5.51 4.86
C GLY A 315 -10.96 4.55 3.69
N ALA A 316 -9.72 4.52 3.23
CA ALA A 316 -9.30 3.66 2.13
C ALA A 316 -9.52 2.17 2.44
N PRO A 317 -10.06 1.39 1.49
CA PRO A 317 -10.36 -0.01 1.72
C PRO A 317 -9.07 -0.85 1.87
N ALA A 318 -9.15 -1.89 2.73
CA ALA A 318 -8.05 -2.82 2.97
C ALA A 318 -7.88 -3.79 1.78
N ARG A 319 -7.31 -3.30 0.68
CA ARG A 319 -7.10 -4.03 -0.58
C ARG A 319 -5.66 -3.88 -1.06
N GLU A 320 -5.15 -4.91 -1.72
CA GLU A 320 -3.79 -4.93 -2.25
C GLU A 320 -3.51 -3.81 -3.27
N ASP A 321 -4.42 -3.61 -4.23
CA ASP A 321 -4.27 -2.58 -5.26
C ASP A 321 -4.23 -1.16 -4.67
N VAL A 322 -5.04 -0.90 -3.63
CA VAL A 322 -5.05 0.37 -2.89
C VAL A 322 -3.72 0.58 -2.16
N LEU A 323 -3.23 -0.43 -1.43
CA LEU A 323 -1.93 -0.33 -0.76
C LEU A 323 -0.80 -0.09 -1.77
N ARG A 324 -0.75 -0.82 -2.88
CA ARG A 324 0.25 -0.62 -3.93
C ARG A 324 0.22 0.78 -4.50
N PHE A 325 -0.97 1.33 -4.72
CA PHE A 325 -1.14 2.69 -5.20
C PHE A 325 -0.61 3.71 -4.17
N LEU A 326 -1.01 3.62 -2.90
CA LEU A 326 -0.50 4.50 -1.85
C LEU A 326 1.03 4.45 -1.72
N VAL A 327 1.61 3.24 -1.77
CA VAL A 327 3.08 3.05 -1.74
C VAL A 327 3.77 3.71 -2.92
N SER A 328 3.14 3.75 -4.10
CA SER A 328 3.71 4.39 -5.29
C SER A 328 3.83 5.92 -5.16
N LEU A 329 3.12 6.52 -4.22
CA LEU A 329 3.17 7.97 -3.94
C LEU A 329 4.26 8.34 -2.92
N VAL A 330 4.86 7.36 -2.23
CA VAL A 330 5.89 7.61 -1.21
C VAL A 330 7.19 8.08 -1.86
N PRO A 331 7.74 9.24 -1.48
CA PRO A 331 8.99 9.73 -2.03
C PRO A 331 10.18 8.83 -1.72
N GLY A 332 11.17 8.82 -2.61
CA GLY A 332 12.45 8.14 -2.35
C GLY A 332 13.13 8.67 -1.09
N GLY A 333 13.72 7.79 -0.29
CA GLY A 333 14.34 8.15 0.99
C GLY A 333 13.40 8.15 2.19
N SER A 334 12.09 8.07 1.96
CA SER A 334 11.08 7.91 3.03
C SER A 334 10.91 6.44 3.43
N THR A 335 10.37 6.22 4.62
CA THR A 335 9.88 4.91 5.06
C THR A 335 8.35 4.90 5.08
N TRP A 336 7.77 3.71 5.06
CA TRP A 336 6.33 3.54 5.18
C TRP A 336 5.98 2.23 5.89
N GLY A 337 4.85 2.23 6.58
CA GLY A 337 4.29 1.09 7.27
C GLY A 337 2.80 0.90 6.96
N VAL A 338 2.26 -0.23 7.39
CA VAL A 338 0.84 -0.56 7.28
C VAL A 338 0.27 -0.88 8.65
N ALA A 339 -0.83 -0.22 8.98
CA ALA A 339 -1.80 -0.62 9.98
C ALA A 339 -3.10 -1.01 9.27
N ALA A 340 -3.70 -2.12 9.64
CA ALA A 340 -4.98 -2.52 9.08
C ALA A 340 -5.91 -3.05 10.17
N VAL A 341 -7.18 -2.66 10.08
CA VAL A 341 -8.12 -2.83 11.19
C VAL A 341 -8.87 -4.17 11.11
N GLY A 342 -9.06 -4.78 12.26
CA GLY A 342 -9.81 -6.02 12.43
C GLY A 342 -9.21 -7.19 11.64
N ARG A 343 -10.04 -7.91 10.92
CA ARG A 343 -9.65 -9.09 10.12
C ARG A 343 -8.60 -8.80 9.04
N PHE A 344 -8.40 -7.54 8.70
CA PHE A 344 -7.45 -7.13 7.68
C PHE A 344 -6.03 -6.95 8.20
N GLN A 345 -5.82 -6.90 9.53
CA GLN A 345 -4.50 -6.68 10.11
C GLN A 345 -3.49 -7.69 9.59
N LYS A 346 -3.74 -8.99 9.75
CA LYS A 346 -2.81 -10.04 9.32
C LYS A 346 -2.48 -9.95 7.83
N PRO A 347 -3.46 -10.05 6.88
CA PRO A 347 -3.13 -10.12 5.46
C PRO A 347 -2.50 -8.84 4.91
N LEU A 348 -2.92 -7.66 5.39
CA LEU A 348 -2.36 -6.39 4.87
C LEU A 348 -0.98 -6.06 5.44
N THR A 349 -0.71 -6.38 6.71
CA THR A 349 0.63 -6.21 7.28
C THR A 349 1.63 -7.19 6.67
N GLU A 350 1.23 -8.46 6.42
CA GLU A 350 2.04 -9.44 5.70
C GLU A 350 2.35 -8.98 4.27
N LEU A 351 1.36 -8.47 3.56
CA LEU A 351 1.56 -7.86 2.24
C LEU A 351 2.50 -6.65 2.32
N GLY A 352 2.28 -5.73 3.28
CA GLY A 352 3.14 -4.55 3.49
C GLY A 352 4.59 -4.95 3.74
N MET A 353 4.82 -5.93 4.59
CA MET A 353 6.16 -6.50 4.83
C MET A 353 6.77 -7.09 3.55
N THR A 354 6.01 -7.81 2.75
CA THR A 354 6.46 -8.38 1.47
C THR A 354 6.84 -7.29 0.46
N LEU A 355 6.13 -6.16 0.46
CA LEU A 355 6.41 -5.00 -0.40
C LEU A 355 7.56 -4.12 0.09
N GLY A 356 8.17 -4.45 1.23
CA GLY A 356 9.32 -3.71 1.78
C GLY A 356 8.96 -2.60 2.77
N GLY A 357 7.69 -2.50 3.20
CA GLY A 357 7.22 -1.60 4.25
C GLY A 357 7.44 -2.14 5.66
N HIS A 358 7.16 -1.31 6.65
CA HIS A 358 7.08 -1.65 8.07
C HIS A 358 5.67 -2.15 8.43
N ALA A 359 5.47 -2.67 9.64
CA ALA A 359 4.17 -3.16 10.06
C ALA A 359 3.81 -2.68 11.47
N ARG A 360 2.56 -2.26 11.64
CA ARG A 360 1.94 -1.98 12.93
C ARG A 360 0.88 -3.05 13.21
N VAL A 361 0.97 -3.67 14.39
CA VAL A 361 0.04 -4.67 14.88
C VAL A 361 -0.26 -4.42 16.36
N GLY A 362 -1.36 -4.94 16.88
CA GLY A 362 -1.70 -4.81 18.30
C GLY A 362 -3.20 -4.78 18.54
N LEU A 363 -3.57 -4.75 19.82
CA LEU A 363 -4.98 -4.80 20.25
C LEU A 363 -5.78 -3.57 19.83
N GLU A 364 -5.14 -2.43 19.63
CA GLU A 364 -5.79 -1.24 19.11
C GLU A 364 -6.46 -1.47 17.76
N ASP A 365 -5.75 -2.16 16.86
CA ASP A 365 -6.20 -2.37 15.50
C ASP A 365 -6.96 -3.69 15.32
N ASN A 366 -6.67 -4.72 16.16
CA ASN A 366 -7.31 -6.04 16.08
C ASN A 366 -7.12 -6.83 17.37
N ILE A 367 -8.22 -7.34 17.92
CA ILE A 367 -8.22 -8.10 19.17
C ILE A 367 -8.09 -9.63 18.98
N TYR A 368 -8.04 -10.12 17.74
CA TYR A 368 -8.01 -11.57 17.45
C TYR A 368 -6.63 -12.02 16.96
N LEU A 369 -6.11 -13.06 17.59
CA LEU A 369 -4.93 -13.75 17.09
C LEU A 369 -5.24 -14.56 15.83
N GLU A 370 -6.32 -15.34 15.89
CA GLU A 370 -6.89 -16.08 14.76
C GLU A 370 -8.43 -15.94 14.79
N LYS A 371 -9.11 -16.38 13.74
CA LYS A 371 -10.58 -16.28 13.66
C LYS A 371 -11.26 -16.89 14.86
N GLY A 372 -11.92 -16.06 15.66
CA GLY A 372 -12.65 -16.47 16.87
C GLY A 372 -11.78 -16.73 18.12
N VAL A 373 -10.45 -16.51 18.02
CA VAL A 373 -9.52 -16.65 19.14
C VAL A 373 -8.97 -15.28 19.53
N LEU A 374 -9.33 -14.78 20.69
CA LEU A 374 -8.79 -13.51 21.21
C LEU A 374 -7.28 -13.63 21.44
N ALA A 375 -6.58 -12.54 21.14
CA ALA A 375 -5.17 -12.40 21.50
C ALA A 375 -5.05 -12.07 23.00
N GLU A 376 -4.13 -12.75 23.69
CA GLU A 376 -3.83 -12.53 25.12
C GLU A 376 -2.92 -11.30 25.34
N GLY A 377 -3.12 -10.26 24.54
CA GLY A 377 -2.34 -9.03 24.49
C GLY A 377 -1.87 -8.72 23.07
N SER A 378 -1.09 -7.67 22.93
CA SER A 378 -0.46 -7.29 21.65
C SER A 378 0.78 -8.13 21.33
N ALA A 379 1.49 -8.62 22.33
CA ALA A 379 2.72 -9.41 22.15
C ALA A 379 2.54 -10.65 21.25
N PRO A 380 1.47 -11.47 21.35
CA PRO A 380 1.23 -12.59 20.43
C PRO A 380 1.06 -12.13 18.96
N LEU A 381 0.44 -10.95 18.72
CA LEU A 381 0.28 -10.37 17.39
C LEU A 381 1.64 -9.93 16.81
N VAL A 382 2.50 -9.33 17.64
CA VAL A 382 3.87 -8.98 17.30
C VAL A 382 4.69 -10.22 16.97
N ALA A 383 4.64 -11.26 17.81
CA ALA A 383 5.34 -12.53 17.59
C ALA A 383 4.94 -13.18 16.26
N ARG A 384 3.65 -13.15 15.91
CA ARG A 384 3.15 -13.63 14.63
C ARG A 384 3.74 -12.85 13.46
N ALA A 385 3.77 -11.51 13.54
CA ALA A 385 4.36 -10.65 12.51
C ALA A 385 5.88 -10.89 12.37
N ALA A 386 6.60 -11.02 13.48
CA ALA A 386 8.03 -11.35 13.50
C ALA A 386 8.31 -12.73 12.89
N ALA A 387 7.48 -13.73 13.19
CA ALA A 387 7.58 -15.05 12.57
C ALA A 387 7.39 -14.99 11.04
N PHE A 388 6.39 -14.24 10.57
CA PHE A 388 6.18 -14.03 9.14
C PHE A 388 7.38 -13.32 8.50
N ALA A 389 7.91 -12.26 9.10
CA ALA A 389 9.10 -11.56 8.61
C ALA A 389 10.27 -12.51 8.35
N LYS A 390 10.48 -13.48 9.26
CA LYS A 390 11.50 -14.51 9.11
C LYS A 390 11.24 -15.42 7.89
N THR A 391 9.99 -15.75 7.57
CA THR A 391 9.66 -16.59 6.41
C THR A 391 9.97 -15.92 5.08
N ILE A 392 9.90 -14.57 5.03
CA ILE A 392 10.23 -13.77 3.84
C ILE A 392 11.67 -13.23 3.87
N GLY A 393 12.50 -13.70 4.80
CA GLY A 393 13.91 -13.34 4.92
C GLY A 393 14.16 -11.88 5.34
N ARG A 394 13.19 -11.21 6.00
CA ARG A 394 13.39 -9.85 6.51
C ARG A 394 13.83 -9.85 7.96
N GLU A 395 14.87 -9.06 8.25
CA GLU A 395 15.38 -8.82 9.60
C GLU A 395 14.44 -7.87 10.34
N VAL A 396 13.90 -8.31 11.47
CA VAL A 396 13.22 -7.44 12.43
C VAL A 396 14.30 -6.72 13.24
N VAL A 397 14.28 -5.40 13.21
CA VAL A 397 15.34 -4.60 13.84
C VAL A 397 15.05 -4.36 15.32
N ASP A 398 16.15 -4.26 16.09
CA ASP A 398 16.08 -3.83 17.48
C ASP A 398 15.77 -2.32 17.61
N THR A 399 15.56 -1.88 18.84
CA THR A 399 15.23 -0.49 19.16
C THR A 399 16.31 0.50 18.71
N ALA A 400 17.58 0.16 18.86
CA ALA A 400 18.69 1.03 18.48
C ALA A 400 18.73 1.25 16.96
N ARG A 401 18.55 0.18 16.19
CA ARG A 401 18.49 0.23 14.74
C ARG A 401 17.21 0.94 14.25
N ALA A 402 16.07 0.73 14.93
CA ALA A 402 14.84 1.44 14.63
C ALA A 402 15.00 2.96 14.79
N ARG A 403 15.60 3.43 15.91
CA ARG A 403 15.91 4.85 16.10
C ARG A 403 16.74 5.42 14.96
N SER A 404 17.78 4.70 14.53
CA SER A 404 18.61 5.13 13.41
C SER A 404 17.84 5.27 12.10
N LEU A 405 16.95 4.31 11.79
CA LEU A 405 16.12 4.32 10.58
C LEU A 405 15.08 5.44 10.59
N LEU A 406 14.56 5.74 11.76
CA LEU A 406 13.55 6.78 11.99
C LEU A 406 14.15 8.18 12.15
N GLY A 407 15.48 8.31 12.14
CA GLY A 407 16.16 9.60 12.33
C GLY A 407 16.06 10.16 13.75
N ILE A 408 15.76 9.30 14.75
CA ILE A 408 15.64 9.71 16.16
C ILE A 408 17.04 9.98 16.72
N THR A 409 17.28 11.20 17.18
CA THR A 409 18.57 11.64 17.72
C THR A 409 18.69 11.38 19.23
N ALA A 410 19.92 11.50 19.75
CA ALA A 410 20.15 11.35 21.19
C ALA A 410 19.41 12.39 22.05
N GLN A 411 19.20 13.61 21.51
CA GLN A 411 18.45 14.68 22.20
C GLN A 411 16.96 14.36 22.39
N GLN A 412 16.40 13.47 21.57
CA GLN A 412 15.00 13.05 21.65
C GLN A 412 14.79 11.91 22.67
N ARG A 413 15.87 11.41 23.27
CA ARG A 413 15.83 10.36 24.31
C ARG A 413 15.81 10.89 25.74
N ALA A 414 16.12 12.18 25.89
CA ALA A 414 16.16 12.89 27.17
C ALA A 414 14.77 13.44 27.52
#